data_1be1f3bf6622fd71cf011a699d1c957f
#
_entry.id   1be1f3bf6622fd71cf011a699d1c957f
#
_cell.length_a   1.000
_cell.length_b   1.000
_cell.length_c   1.000
_cell.angle_alpha   90.00
_cell.angle_beta   90.00
_cell.angle_gamma   90.00
#
_symmetry.space_group_name_H-M   'P 1'
#
loop_
_entity.id
_entity.type
_entity.pdbx_description
1 polymer ?
#
loop_
_entity_poly.entity_id
_entity_poly.type
_entity_poly.pdbx_seq_one_letter_code
_entity_poly.pdbx_strand_id
1 'polypeptide(L)'
;MAVGPYVLGQNPPKELPMPRMIFLNLPVTDLKRATAFYEAVGGIRNPQFSDDTASCMVFSETIYVMLATHDKFRQFTPKPIADAKTSNQALFCLSADSRNEVDELVGRAAAAGGVADPGPKDEYSFMYGRSFEDPDGHMWGVNWLDMAAVPTQPCMTNA
;
A
#
# COMPACT_ATOMS: atom_id res chain seq x y z
N MET A 1 -13.64 18.61 -2.51
CA MET A 1 -13.49 17.15 -2.51
C MET A 1 -13.14 16.71 -3.92
N ALA A 2 -11.91 16.33 -4.17
CA ALA A 2 -11.49 15.85 -5.47
C ALA A 2 -11.85 14.36 -5.56
N VAL A 3 -12.81 14.04 -6.40
CA VAL A 3 -13.08 12.66 -6.82
C VAL A 3 -11.97 12.30 -7.80
N GLY A 4 -11.20 11.25 -7.50
CA GLY A 4 -10.14 10.77 -8.36
C GLY A 4 -10.63 10.42 -9.78
N PRO A 5 -9.72 10.39 -10.76
CA PRO A 5 -10.07 10.35 -12.16
C PRO A 5 -10.70 9.01 -12.54
N TYR A 6 -11.91 9.08 -13.05
CA TYR A 6 -12.54 7.98 -13.78
C TYR A 6 -11.87 7.81 -15.15
N VAL A 7 -11.68 6.56 -15.53
CA VAL A 7 -11.22 6.18 -16.87
C VAL A 7 -12.18 6.78 -17.91
N LEU A 8 -11.64 7.59 -18.80
CA LEU A 8 -12.39 8.25 -19.86
C LEU A 8 -13.09 7.22 -20.77
N GLY A 9 -14.42 7.32 -20.87
CA GLY A 9 -15.23 6.55 -21.80
C GLY A 9 -16.35 5.73 -21.22
N GLN A 10 -16.52 5.70 -19.91
CA GLN A 10 -17.69 5.08 -19.27
C GLN A 10 -18.58 6.12 -18.62
N ASN A 11 -19.89 5.96 -18.75
CA ASN A 11 -20.83 6.77 -18.00
C ASN A 11 -20.45 6.73 -16.51
N PRO A 12 -20.47 7.87 -15.79
CA PRO A 12 -20.19 7.87 -14.37
C PRO A 12 -21.12 6.85 -13.71
N PRO A 13 -20.61 5.99 -12.83
CA PRO A 13 -21.48 5.09 -12.10
C PRO A 13 -22.51 5.94 -11.35
N LYS A 14 -23.74 5.47 -11.36
CA LYS A 14 -24.81 5.91 -10.48
C LYS A 14 -24.22 6.21 -9.12
N GLU A 15 -24.44 7.41 -8.57
CA GLU A 15 -23.84 7.92 -7.32
C GLU A 15 -23.36 6.80 -6.38
N LEU A 16 -22.03 6.68 -6.25
CA LEU A 16 -21.48 5.72 -5.31
C LEU A 16 -21.95 6.13 -3.91
N PRO A 17 -22.59 5.23 -3.17
CA PRO A 17 -22.83 5.48 -1.75
C PRO A 17 -21.47 5.79 -1.10
N MET A 18 -21.46 6.46 0.05
CA MET A 18 -20.29 6.84 0.85
C MET A 18 -18.99 6.14 0.44
N PRO A 19 -17.85 6.82 0.32
CA PRO A 19 -16.61 6.22 -0.15
C PRO A 19 -16.32 4.95 0.66
N ARG A 20 -16.12 3.83 -0.05
CA ARG A 20 -15.76 2.57 0.60
C ARG A 20 -14.37 2.70 1.21
N MET A 21 -14.21 2.19 2.41
CA MET A 21 -12.92 2.06 3.08
C MET A 21 -12.30 0.69 2.78
N ILE A 22 -11.00 0.64 2.67
CA ILE A 22 -10.25 -0.60 2.61
C ILE A 22 -9.47 -0.82 3.90
N PHE A 23 -9.53 -2.03 4.45
CA PHE A 23 -8.77 -2.49 5.61
C PHE A 23 -7.89 -3.66 5.18
N LEU A 24 -6.61 -3.40 4.97
CA LEU A 24 -5.63 -4.44 4.64
C LEU A 24 -5.13 -5.08 5.93
N ASN A 25 -5.42 -6.35 6.12
CA ASN A 25 -4.96 -7.09 7.29
C ASN A 25 -3.66 -7.83 6.95
N LEU A 26 -2.57 -7.50 7.61
CA LEU A 26 -1.25 -8.08 7.38
C LEU A 26 -0.75 -8.80 8.64
N PRO A 27 -0.38 -10.09 8.53
CA PRO A 27 0.26 -10.80 9.62
C PRO A 27 1.70 -10.33 9.80
N VAL A 28 2.10 -10.05 11.04
CA VAL A 28 3.45 -9.60 11.37
C VAL A 28 4.05 -10.43 12.49
N THR A 29 5.37 -10.63 12.45
CA THR A 29 6.09 -11.41 13.46
C THR A 29 6.42 -10.60 14.70
N ASP A 30 6.58 -9.29 14.56
CA ASP A 30 6.85 -8.34 15.64
C ASP A 30 5.99 -7.09 15.45
N LEU A 31 4.91 -6.99 16.23
CA LEU A 31 3.93 -5.91 16.10
C LEU A 31 4.53 -4.54 16.40
N LYS A 32 5.45 -4.43 17.35
CA LYS A 32 6.08 -3.17 17.72
C LYS A 32 6.99 -2.67 16.59
N ARG A 33 7.81 -3.56 16.04
CA ARG A 33 8.67 -3.26 14.90
C ARG A 33 7.84 -2.88 13.66
N ALA A 34 6.81 -3.64 13.37
CA ALA A 34 5.92 -3.36 12.23
C ALA A 34 5.21 -2.00 12.40
N THR A 35 4.68 -1.70 13.60
CA THR A 35 4.06 -0.40 13.87
C THR A 35 5.01 0.75 13.61
N ALA A 36 6.23 0.69 14.14
CA ALA A 36 7.25 1.72 13.93
C ALA A 36 7.62 1.89 12.44
N PHE A 37 7.70 0.78 11.71
CA PHE A 37 7.93 0.80 10.26
C PHE A 37 6.81 1.54 9.52
N TYR A 38 5.54 1.17 9.77
CA TYR A 38 4.40 1.79 9.10
C TYR A 38 4.21 3.26 9.50
N GLU A 39 4.58 3.67 10.71
CA GLU A 39 4.67 5.09 11.07
C GLU A 39 5.75 5.82 10.26
N ALA A 40 6.91 5.22 10.04
CA ALA A 40 7.99 5.81 9.25
C ALA A 40 7.59 6.02 7.77
N VAL A 41 6.76 5.14 7.21
CA VAL A 41 6.27 5.28 5.82
C VAL A 41 4.97 6.08 5.69
N GLY A 42 4.54 6.75 6.75
CA GLY A 42 3.46 7.74 6.71
C GLY A 42 2.12 7.29 7.29
N GLY A 43 2.03 6.09 7.84
CA GLY A 43 0.84 5.65 8.56
C GLY A 43 0.73 6.33 9.94
N ILE A 44 -0.48 6.65 10.34
CA ILE A 44 -0.77 7.18 11.69
C ILE A 44 -1.46 6.10 12.52
N ARG A 45 -0.86 5.73 13.65
CA ARG A 45 -1.45 4.73 14.53
C ARG A 45 -2.73 5.24 15.16
N ASN A 46 -3.83 4.50 14.99
CA ASN A 46 -5.09 4.79 15.68
C ASN A 46 -5.19 3.98 16.98
N PRO A 47 -5.08 4.62 18.16
CA PRO A 47 -5.08 3.91 19.44
C PRO A 47 -6.42 3.27 19.79
N GLN A 48 -7.55 3.75 19.26
CA GLN A 48 -8.87 3.19 19.52
C GLN A 48 -9.04 1.78 18.94
N PHE A 49 -8.29 1.46 17.86
CA PHE A 49 -8.33 0.18 17.16
C PHE A 49 -6.98 -0.54 17.22
N SER A 50 -6.20 -0.27 18.27
CA SER A 50 -4.88 -0.87 18.46
C SER A 50 -4.74 -1.37 19.90
N ASP A 51 -4.15 -2.57 20.04
CA ASP A 51 -3.84 -3.20 21.32
C ASP A 51 -2.51 -3.98 21.24
N ASP A 52 -2.26 -4.91 22.16
CA ASP A 52 -1.06 -5.74 22.16
C ASP A 52 -1.03 -6.80 21.05
N THR A 53 -2.14 -7.01 20.34
CA THR A 53 -2.28 -8.03 19.29
C THR A 53 -2.45 -7.46 17.89
N ALA A 54 -2.84 -6.19 17.77
CA ALA A 54 -3.05 -5.52 16.49
C ALA A 54 -2.78 -4.01 16.56
N SER A 55 -2.30 -3.44 15.46
CA SER A 55 -2.14 -2.00 15.25
C SER A 55 -2.90 -1.56 14.01
N CYS A 56 -3.77 -0.55 14.18
CA CYS A 56 -4.46 0.10 13.07
C CYS A 56 -3.64 1.29 12.58
N MET A 57 -3.13 1.21 11.36
CA MET A 57 -2.36 2.27 10.70
C MET A 57 -3.25 2.97 9.67
N VAL A 58 -3.45 4.27 9.84
CA VAL A 58 -4.31 5.10 8.98
C VAL A 58 -3.44 5.82 7.97
N PHE A 59 -3.64 5.57 6.68
CA PHE A 59 -2.97 6.26 5.58
C PHE A 59 -3.83 7.38 4.98
N SER A 60 -5.14 7.21 4.99
CA SER A 60 -6.11 8.23 4.57
C SER A 60 -7.46 7.95 5.20
N GLU A 61 -8.45 8.78 4.90
CA GLU A 61 -9.85 8.58 5.35
C GLU A 61 -10.44 7.24 4.86
N THR A 62 -9.86 6.61 3.85
CA THR A 62 -10.39 5.40 3.23
C THR A 62 -9.41 4.22 3.20
N ILE A 63 -8.15 4.42 3.59
CA ILE A 63 -7.09 3.40 3.52
C ILE A 63 -6.53 3.13 4.90
N TYR A 64 -6.70 1.90 5.36
CA TYR A 64 -6.25 1.41 6.66
C TYR A 64 -5.43 0.14 6.49
N VAL A 65 -4.35 0.02 7.25
CA VAL A 65 -3.55 -1.19 7.33
C VAL A 65 -3.64 -1.72 8.76
N MET A 66 -4.16 -2.92 8.92
CA MET A 66 -4.30 -3.62 10.19
C MET A 66 -3.15 -4.60 10.34
N LEU A 67 -2.16 -4.23 11.14
CA LEU A 67 -1.06 -5.13 11.50
C LEU A 67 -1.55 -6.05 12.61
N ALA A 68 -1.42 -7.34 12.44
CA ALA A 68 -1.87 -8.31 13.43
C ALA A 68 -0.77 -9.33 13.73
N THR A 69 -0.61 -9.67 15.02
CA THR A 69 0.22 -10.83 15.38
C THR A 69 -0.31 -12.08 14.69
N HIS A 70 0.54 -13.09 14.47
CA HIS A 70 0.12 -14.33 13.82
C HIS A 70 -1.04 -14.99 14.55
N ASP A 71 -1.07 -14.98 15.89
CA ASP A 71 -2.17 -15.56 16.67
C ASP A 71 -3.47 -14.78 16.48
N LYS A 72 -3.40 -13.47 16.39
CA LYS A 72 -4.56 -12.63 16.06
C LYS A 72 -5.05 -12.85 14.64
N PHE A 73 -4.13 -12.90 13.68
CA PHE A 73 -4.46 -13.09 12.26
C PHE A 73 -5.15 -14.44 12.01
N ARG A 74 -4.71 -15.51 12.68
CA ARG A 74 -5.32 -16.84 12.58
C ARG A 74 -6.80 -16.88 13.01
N GLN A 75 -7.26 -15.90 13.77
CA GLN A 75 -8.68 -15.81 14.16
C GLN A 75 -9.57 -15.35 13.00
N PHE A 76 -9.00 -14.73 11.97
CA PHE A 76 -9.75 -14.21 10.82
C PHE A 76 -9.80 -15.16 9.62
N THR A 77 -8.97 -16.19 9.62
CA THR A 77 -8.87 -17.10 8.45
C THR A 77 -8.52 -18.53 8.90
N PRO A 78 -9.16 -19.56 8.30
CA PRO A 78 -8.77 -20.95 8.53
C PRO A 78 -7.52 -21.36 7.73
N LYS A 79 -7.05 -20.52 6.79
CA LYS A 79 -5.89 -20.83 5.95
C LYS A 79 -4.58 -20.60 6.71
N PRO A 80 -3.53 -21.37 6.42
CA PRO A 80 -2.20 -21.10 6.93
C PRO A 80 -1.72 -19.70 6.51
N ILE A 81 -0.95 -19.04 7.39
CA ILE A 81 -0.29 -17.80 7.06
C ILE A 81 0.87 -18.11 6.10
N ALA A 82 0.89 -17.44 4.94
CA ALA A 82 1.99 -17.55 3.99
C ALA A 82 3.22 -16.78 4.50
N ASP A 83 4.41 -17.27 4.18
CA ASP A 83 5.65 -16.52 4.40
C ASP A 83 5.84 -15.50 3.29
N ALA A 84 5.59 -14.23 3.58
CA ALA A 84 5.70 -13.15 2.60
C ALA A 84 7.13 -12.90 2.10
N LYS A 85 8.16 -13.42 2.79
CA LYS A 85 9.55 -13.34 2.32
C LYS A 85 9.86 -14.32 1.18
N THR A 86 9.07 -15.36 1.04
CA THR A 86 9.31 -16.43 0.05
C THR A 86 8.18 -16.57 -0.97
N SER A 87 7.01 -15.99 -0.69
CA SER A 87 5.85 -16.07 -1.57
C SER A 87 5.03 -14.79 -1.52
N ASN A 88 4.49 -14.39 -2.66
CA ASN A 88 3.71 -13.18 -2.79
C ASN A 88 2.31 -13.51 -3.33
N GLN A 89 1.27 -13.10 -2.61
CA GLN A 89 -0.12 -13.23 -3.06
C GLN A 89 -0.74 -11.91 -3.50
N ALA A 90 -0.21 -10.79 -3.01
CA ALA A 90 -0.73 -9.46 -3.33
C ALA A 90 0.40 -8.46 -3.38
N LEU A 91 0.28 -7.51 -4.29
CA LEU A 91 1.07 -6.28 -4.35
C LEU A 91 0.15 -5.14 -3.96
N PHE A 92 0.53 -4.39 -2.95
CA PHE A 92 -0.20 -3.19 -2.55
C PHE A 92 0.48 -1.98 -3.18
N CYS A 93 -0.30 -1.03 -3.67
CA CYS A 93 0.25 0.20 -4.23
C CYS A 93 -0.40 1.42 -3.58
N LEU A 94 0.43 2.36 -3.17
CA LEU A 94 0.01 3.68 -2.70
C LEU A 94 0.30 4.71 -3.79
N SER A 95 -0.57 5.68 -3.93
CA SER A 95 -0.30 6.86 -4.74
C SER A 95 0.60 7.83 -3.99
N ALA A 96 1.40 8.58 -4.74
CA ALA A 96 2.19 9.71 -4.26
C ALA A 96 1.90 10.95 -5.11
N ASP A 97 2.06 12.13 -4.53
CA ASP A 97 1.75 13.41 -5.18
C ASP A 97 2.87 13.89 -6.11
N SER A 98 4.07 13.30 -5.99
CA SER A 98 5.22 13.65 -6.81
C SER A 98 6.24 12.51 -6.92
N ARG A 99 7.13 12.59 -7.91
CA ARG A 99 8.30 11.69 -8.03
C ARG A 99 9.19 11.76 -6.78
N ASN A 100 9.39 12.94 -6.24
CA ASN A 100 10.20 13.12 -5.03
C ASN A 100 9.58 12.40 -3.83
N GLU A 101 8.27 12.46 -3.67
CA GLU A 101 7.57 11.75 -2.60
C GLU A 101 7.70 10.24 -2.72
N VAL A 102 7.68 9.69 -3.96
CA VAL A 102 7.99 8.27 -4.21
C VAL A 102 9.38 7.91 -3.67
N ASP A 103 10.40 8.72 -4.00
CA ASP A 103 11.78 8.49 -3.56
C ASP A 103 11.94 8.62 -2.04
N GLU A 104 11.32 9.63 -1.44
CA GLU A 104 11.36 9.86 0.01
C GLU A 104 10.70 8.71 0.78
N LEU A 105 9.54 8.23 0.30
CA LEU A 105 8.81 7.16 0.97
C LEU A 105 9.59 5.84 0.92
N VAL A 106 10.14 5.48 -0.23
CA VAL A 106 10.98 4.29 -0.36
C VAL A 106 12.27 4.42 0.46
N GLY A 107 12.86 5.62 0.52
CA GLY A 107 14.02 5.90 1.38
C GLY A 107 13.69 5.72 2.87
N ARG A 108 12.54 6.22 3.34
CA ARG A 108 12.08 6.01 4.73
C ARG A 108 11.81 4.53 5.02
N ALA A 109 11.24 3.79 4.08
CA ALA A 109 11.03 2.35 4.23
C ALA A 109 12.35 1.60 4.44
N ALA A 110 13.37 1.90 3.62
CA ALA A 110 14.69 1.30 3.77
C ALA A 110 15.34 1.65 5.12
N ALA A 111 15.27 2.93 5.53
CA ALA A 111 15.81 3.39 6.81
C ALA A 111 15.11 2.78 8.02
N ALA A 112 13.84 2.41 7.90
CA ALA A 112 13.04 1.78 8.95
C ALA A 112 13.15 0.24 8.99
N GLY A 113 14.03 -0.37 8.20
CA GLY A 113 14.31 -1.81 8.22
C GLY A 113 13.59 -2.62 7.14
N GLY A 114 12.98 -1.96 6.16
CA GLY A 114 12.47 -2.58 4.94
C GLY A 114 13.54 -2.75 3.87
N VAL A 115 13.15 -3.27 2.72
CA VAL A 115 14.01 -3.43 1.54
C VAL A 115 13.52 -2.48 0.44
N ALA A 116 14.40 -1.61 -0.04
CA ALA A 116 14.08 -0.74 -1.17
C ALA A 116 14.24 -1.47 -2.50
N ASP A 117 13.36 -1.18 -3.45
CA ASP A 117 13.40 -1.66 -4.83
C ASP A 117 13.59 -3.18 -4.98
N PRO A 118 12.80 -4.03 -4.30
CA PRO A 118 12.85 -5.47 -4.52
C PRO A 118 12.38 -5.86 -5.94
N GLY A 119 11.58 -5.00 -6.58
CA GLY A 119 11.13 -5.12 -7.96
C GLY A 119 11.73 -4.05 -8.88
N PRO A 120 11.43 -4.12 -10.19
CA PRO A 120 11.86 -3.12 -11.14
C PRO A 120 11.19 -1.76 -10.86
N LYS A 121 11.86 -0.69 -11.25
CA LYS A 121 11.28 0.66 -11.25
C LYS A 121 10.47 0.88 -12.52
N ASP A 122 9.33 1.58 -12.37
CA ASP A 122 8.54 2.05 -13.49
C ASP A 122 8.89 3.51 -13.77
N GLU A 123 9.41 3.80 -14.97
CA GLU A 123 9.79 5.14 -15.34
C GLU A 123 9.26 5.50 -16.73
N TYR A 124 8.10 6.16 -16.74
CA TYR A 124 7.44 6.68 -17.92
C TYR A 124 7.29 8.20 -17.79
N SER A 125 7.03 8.89 -18.89
CA SER A 125 6.79 10.34 -18.85
C SER A 125 5.62 10.74 -17.95
N PHE A 126 4.62 9.88 -17.86
CA PHE A 126 3.37 10.10 -17.11
C PHE A 126 3.28 9.30 -15.80
N MET A 127 4.24 8.42 -15.50
CA MET A 127 4.24 7.58 -14.31
C MET A 127 5.67 7.35 -13.81
N TYR A 128 5.82 7.40 -12.50
CA TYR A 128 7.04 6.98 -11.82
C TYR A 128 6.67 6.10 -10.63
N GLY A 129 7.24 4.90 -10.59
CA GLY A 129 6.96 3.91 -9.57
C GLY A 129 8.21 3.25 -9.03
N ARG A 130 8.21 3.04 -7.71
CA ARG A 130 9.20 2.26 -6.98
C ARG A 130 8.51 1.31 -6.03
N SER A 131 9.27 0.41 -5.44
CA SER A 131 8.74 -0.56 -4.50
C SER A 131 9.58 -0.65 -3.23
N PHE A 132 8.97 -1.21 -2.19
CA PHE A 132 9.67 -1.62 -0.98
C PHE A 132 9.03 -2.89 -0.40
N GLU A 133 9.79 -3.62 0.41
CA GLU A 133 9.25 -4.64 1.32
C GLU A 133 9.25 -4.10 2.74
N ASP A 134 8.22 -4.46 3.50
CA ASP A 134 8.24 -4.26 4.93
C ASP A 134 9.13 -5.31 5.64
N PRO A 135 9.41 -5.19 6.96
CA PRO A 135 10.25 -6.14 7.67
C PRO A 135 9.76 -7.59 7.68
N ASP A 136 8.50 -7.84 7.39
CA ASP A 136 7.90 -9.17 7.29
C ASP A 136 7.84 -9.70 5.85
N GLY A 137 8.21 -8.88 4.83
CA GLY A 137 8.27 -9.25 3.42
C GLY A 137 7.03 -8.86 2.61
N HIS A 138 6.10 -8.11 3.18
CA HIS A 138 4.95 -7.62 2.42
C HIS A 138 5.39 -6.57 1.41
N MET A 139 5.01 -6.79 0.13
CA MET A 139 5.43 -5.96 -0.99
C MET A 139 4.49 -4.77 -1.21
N TRP A 140 5.09 -3.59 -1.33
CA TRP A 140 4.41 -2.33 -1.60
C TRP A 140 5.01 -1.62 -2.81
N GLY A 141 4.16 -1.15 -3.71
CA GLY A 141 4.49 -0.17 -4.72
C GLY A 141 4.13 1.24 -4.25
N VAL A 142 4.86 2.22 -4.72
CA VAL A 142 4.54 3.65 -4.56
C VAL A 142 4.62 4.29 -5.93
N ASN A 143 3.51 4.86 -6.39
CA ASN A 143 3.39 5.37 -7.75
C ASN A 143 2.90 6.82 -7.77
N TRP A 144 3.62 7.66 -8.51
CA TRP A 144 3.14 8.95 -8.96
C TRP A 144 2.63 8.83 -10.40
N LEU A 145 1.48 9.44 -10.68
CA LEU A 145 0.89 9.49 -12.02
C LEU A 145 0.52 10.92 -12.38
N ASP A 146 0.94 11.36 -13.57
CA ASP A 146 0.41 12.55 -14.21
C ASP A 146 -0.83 12.16 -15.03
N MET A 147 -2.00 12.33 -14.43
CA MET A 147 -3.27 11.93 -15.04
C MET A 147 -3.59 12.70 -16.33
N ALA A 148 -3.03 13.91 -16.50
CA ALA A 148 -3.23 14.70 -17.71
C ALA A 148 -2.38 14.16 -18.90
N ALA A 149 -1.28 13.48 -18.60
CA ALA A 149 -0.35 12.94 -19.58
C ALA A 149 -0.56 11.43 -19.87
N VAL A 150 -1.48 10.77 -19.17
CA VAL A 150 -1.79 9.35 -19.43
C VAL A 150 -2.30 9.18 -20.86
N PRO A 151 -1.70 8.31 -21.70
CA PRO A 151 -2.17 8.05 -23.04
C PRO A 151 -3.63 7.58 -23.06
N THR A 152 -4.42 8.12 -23.98
CA THR A 152 -5.85 7.76 -24.14
C THR A 152 -6.06 6.35 -24.71
N GLN A 153 -5.01 5.68 -25.17
CA GLN A 153 -5.06 4.28 -25.56
C GLN A 153 -4.42 3.41 -24.47
N PRO A 154 -5.01 2.25 -24.15
CA PRO A 154 -4.41 1.37 -23.16
C PRO A 154 -3.02 0.95 -23.64
N CYS A 155 -2.03 1.11 -22.77
CA CYS A 155 -0.68 0.60 -23.00
C CYS A 155 -0.73 -0.96 -22.90
N MET A 156 -1.38 -1.59 -23.88
CA MET A 156 -1.40 -3.02 -24.08
C MET A 156 -0.31 -3.36 -25.11
N THR A 157 0.92 -3.38 -24.67
CA THR A 157 2.04 -3.94 -25.43
C THR A 157 3.11 -4.34 -24.44
N ASN A 158 3.60 -5.45 -24.38
CA ASN A 158 3.77 -6.66 -25.13
C ASN A 158 4.24 -7.72 -24.16
N ALA A 159 3.63 -8.85 -24.26
CA ALA A 159 4.30 -10.07 -23.83
C ALA A 159 5.63 -10.22 -24.58
#